data_6e61dbff60d6c4bcec183c727138e1a2
#
_entry.id   6e61dbff60d6c4bcec183c727138e1a2
#
_cell.length_a   1.000
_cell.length_b   1.000
_cell.length_c   1.000
_cell.angle_alpha   90.00
_cell.angle_beta   90.00
_cell.angle_gamma   90.00
#
_symmetry.space_group_name_H-M   'P 1'
#
loop_
_entity.id
_entity.type
_entity.pdbx_description
1 polymer ?
#
loop_
_entity_poly.entity_id
_entity_poly.type
_entity_poly.pdbx_seq_one_letter_code
_entity_poly.pdbx_strand_id
1 'polypeptide(L)'
;PLNYSLDFAMLTPRGARTEVYPDDLVGGSVQYDTPICYPDWGASGVVMLKRVRASLFVDTLWGRVWTESGERMWSDATTFGSELWLDTSWLRLPEQGDLTIRLGCYFDTRHLTKPTISGGLALNF
;
A
#
# COMPACT_ATOMS: atom_id res chain seq x y z
N PRO A 1 -5.17 -9.47 16.54
CA PRO A 1 -3.96 -8.77 16.96
C PRO A 1 -3.75 -7.56 16.08
N LEU A 2 -3.56 -6.41 16.73
CA LEU A 2 -3.24 -5.15 16.09
C LEU A 2 -1.78 -5.24 15.62
N ASN A 3 -1.58 -5.32 14.31
CA ASN A 3 -0.23 -5.24 13.76
C ASN A 3 0.03 -3.79 13.35
N TYR A 4 0.84 -3.11 14.10
CA TYR A 4 1.41 -1.82 13.72
C TYR A 4 2.79 -2.08 13.12
N SER A 5 3.01 -1.66 11.91
CA SER A 5 4.35 -1.59 11.33
C SER A 5 4.75 -0.13 11.19
N LEU A 6 5.88 0.22 11.75
CA LEU A 6 6.54 1.51 11.53
C LEU A 6 7.70 1.24 10.58
N ASP A 7 7.58 1.71 9.36
CA ASP A 7 8.66 1.60 8.38
C ASP A 7 9.24 2.99 8.09
N PHE A 8 10.51 3.16 8.47
CA PHE A 8 11.26 4.41 8.25
C PHE A 8 12.12 4.38 6.97
N ALA A 9 12.12 3.26 6.25
CA ALA A 9 12.93 3.09 5.05
C ALA A 9 12.20 3.47 3.76
N MET A 10 11.06 4.09 3.85
CA MET A 10 10.24 4.41 2.70
C MET A 10 10.84 5.55 1.89
N LEU A 11 11.26 5.26 0.66
CA LEU A 11 11.81 6.26 -0.26
C LEU A 11 10.75 7.18 -0.86
N THR A 12 9.52 6.65 -1.03
CA THR A 12 8.38 7.43 -1.56
C THR A 12 7.08 6.98 -0.91
N PRO A 13 6.20 7.90 -0.49
CA PRO A 13 4.88 7.56 0.01
C PRO A 13 4.03 6.87 -1.06
N ARG A 14 3.23 5.90 -0.66
CA ARG A 14 2.32 5.20 -1.57
C ARG A 14 1.35 6.17 -2.23
N GLY A 15 1.23 6.12 -3.55
CA GLY A 15 0.34 7.00 -4.30
C GLY A 15 0.83 8.44 -4.48
N ALA A 16 2.03 8.79 -4.01
CA ALA A 16 2.62 10.10 -4.28
C ALA A 16 2.95 10.26 -5.76
N ARG A 17 2.61 11.41 -6.30
CA ARG A 17 2.81 11.74 -7.73
C ARG A 17 4.08 12.56 -7.99
N THR A 18 4.94 12.70 -7.01
CA THR A 18 6.10 13.59 -7.10
C THR A 18 7.35 12.81 -7.41
N GLU A 19 7.96 13.06 -8.54
CA GLU A 19 9.29 12.57 -8.94
C GLU A 19 10.40 13.52 -8.42
N VAL A 20 10.34 13.89 -7.16
CA VAL A 20 11.35 14.76 -6.57
C VAL A 20 12.34 13.90 -5.80
N TYR A 21 13.60 13.99 -6.15
CA TYR A 21 14.72 13.36 -5.45
C TYR A 21 15.31 14.34 -4.44
N PRO A 22 14.94 14.27 -3.17
CA PRO A 22 15.48 15.14 -2.14
C PRO A 22 16.89 14.69 -1.75
N ASP A 23 17.74 15.65 -1.40
CA ASP A 23 19.09 15.39 -0.87
C ASP A 23 19.03 14.79 0.54
N ASP A 24 18.09 15.30 1.35
CA ASP A 24 17.84 14.83 2.71
C ASP A 24 16.38 14.39 2.81
N LEU A 25 16.15 13.15 3.20
CA LEU A 25 14.82 12.57 3.26
C LEU A 25 14.57 11.93 4.62
N VAL A 26 13.45 12.28 5.23
CA VAL A 26 12.94 11.62 6.44
C VAL A 26 11.48 11.27 6.22
N GLY A 27 11.13 10.01 6.41
CA GLY A 27 9.76 9.55 6.23
C GLY A 27 9.33 8.56 7.30
N GLY A 28 8.03 8.41 7.43
CA GLY A 28 7.43 7.43 8.31
C GLY A 28 6.11 6.93 7.73
N SER A 29 5.79 5.69 8.04
CA SER A 29 4.54 5.04 7.66
C SER A 29 3.88 4.45 8.88
N VAL A 30 2.58 4.63 8.99
CA VAL A 30 1.74 3.95 9.97
C VAL A 30 0.69 3.17 9.20
N GLN A 31 0.60 1.88 9.46
CA GLN A 31 -0.36 0.99 8.82
C GLN A 31 -1.12 0.19 9.87
N TYR A 32 -2.42 0.07 9.65
CA TYR A 32 -3.32 -0.73 10.45
C TYR A 32 -3.98 -1.79 9.58
N ASP A 33 -3.71 -3.05 9.87
CA ASP A 33 -4.27 -4.18 9.14
C ASP A 33 -5.33 -4.87 9.99
N THR A 34 -6.49 -5.14 9.38
CA THR A 34 -7.57 -5.86 10.02
C THR A 34 -8.14 -6.94 9.10
N PRO A 35 -8.29 -8.18 9.59
CA PRO A 35 -9.07 -9.17 8.85
C PRO A 35 -10.54 -8.79 8.88
N ILE A 36 -11.18 -8.79 7.70
CA ILE A 36 -12.61 -8.51 7.59
C ILE A 36 -13.41 -9.80 7.77
N CYS A 37 -13.05 -10.84 7.02
CA CYS A 37 -13.73 -12.12 7.07
C CYS A 37 -12.85 -13.25 6.53
N TYR A 38 -13.28 -14.46 6.87
CA TYR A 38 -12.71 -15.73 6.39
C TYR A 38 -13.83 -16.50 5.70
N PRO A 39 -14.19 -16.16 4.46
CA PRO A 39 -15.36 -16.72 3.82
C PRO A 39 -15.23 -18.20 3.49
N ASP A 40 -14.01 -18.72 3.34
CA ASP A 40 -13.72 -20.10 2.89
C ASP A 40 -14.57 -20.53 1.69
N TRP A 41 -14.84 -19.58 0.80
CA TRP A 41 -15.65 -19.81 -0.39
C TRP A 41 -14.82 -20.44 -1.49
N GLY A 42 -15.21 -21.63 -1.90
CA GLY A 42 -14.63 -22.31 -3.05
C GLY A 42 -15.61 -22.38 -4.21
N ALA A 43 -15.21 -21.90 -5.38
CA ALA A 43 -15.93 -22.12 -6.62
C ALA A 43 -15.38 -23.37 -7.33
N SER A 44 -16.18 -24.42 -7.39
CA SER A 44 -15.89 -25.66 -8.15
C SER A 44 -14.54 -26.33 -7.86
N GLY A 45 -13.94 -26.07 -6.70
CA GLY A 45 -12.64 -26.65 -6.34
C GLY A 45 -11.44 -26.08 -7.09
N VAL A 46 -11.63 -25.05 -7.91
CA VAL A 46 -10.56 -24.42 -8.70
C VAL A 46 -10.00 -23.19 -7.99
N VAL A 47 -10.86 -22.39 -7.38
CA VAL A 47 -10.46 -21.15 -6.66
C VAL A 47 -11.13 -21.15 -5.29
N MET A 48 -10.37 -20.90 -4.26
CA MET A 48 -10.86 -20.74 -2.91
C MET A 48 -10.44 -19.36 -2.37
N LEU A 49 -11.40 -18.56 -1.95
CA LEU A 49 -11.17 -17.32 -1.23
C LEU A 49 -10.99 -17.64 0.25
N LYS A 50 -9.75 -17.53 0.76
CA LYS A 50 -9.40 -17.88 2.13
C LYS A 50 -9.67 -16.76 3.11
N ARG A 51 -9.24 -15.55 2.75
CA ARG A 51 -9.27 -14.43 3.68
C ARG A 51 -9.41 -13.11 2.92
N VAL A 52 -10.17 -12.21 3.52
CA VAL A 52 -10.26 -10.81 3.11
C VAL A 52 -9.71 -9.95 4.24
N ARG A 53 -8.73 -9.10 3.91
CA ARG A 53 -8.13 -8.15 4.85
C ARG A 53 -8.30 -6.73 4.32
N ALA A 54 -8.51 -5.78 5.22
CA ALA A 54 -8.40 -4.37 4.91
C ALA A 54 -7.18 -3.78 5.62
N SER A 55 -6.58 -2.81 4.98
CA SER A 55 -5.48 -2.05 5.52
C SER A 55 -5.78 -0.57 5.38
N LEU A 56 -5.54 0.19 6.44
CA LEU A 56 -5.54 1.65 6.43
C LEU A 56 -4.11 2.10 6.69
N PHE A 57 -3.67 3.12 5.96
CA PHE A 57 -2.32 3.62 6.15
C PHE A 57 -2.24 5.14 6.03
N VAL A 58 -1.22 5.68 6.65
CA VAL A 58 -0.78 7.06 6.49
C VAL A 58 0.73 7.03 6.31
N ASP A 59 1.19 7.53 5.18
CA ASP A 59 2.60 7.67 4.85
C ASP A 59 2.95 9.15 4.82
N THR A 60 4.03 9.54 5.45
CA THR A 60 4.49 10.93 5.43
C THR A 60 5.97 10.98 5.10
N LEU A 61 6.35 11.98 4.35
CA LEU A 61 7.69 12.20 3.88
C LEU A 61 8.04 13.67 4.00
N TRP A 62 9.18 13.96 4.59
CA TRP A 62 9.76 15.31 4.66
C TRP A 62 11.13 15.29 3.99
N GLY A 63 11.39 16.25 3.15
CA GLY A 63 12.66 16.31 2.46
C GLY A 63 13.02 17.74 2.03
N ARG A 64 14.30 17.98 1.81
CA ARG A 64 14.77 19.20 1.19
C ARG A 64 14.89 18.99 -0.31
N VAL A 65 14.24 19.85 -1.07
CA VAL A 65 14.26 19.82 -2.52
C VAL A 65 14.90 21.11 -3.05
N TRP A 66 15.60 20.98 -4.17
CA TRP A 66 16.08 22.14 -4.90
C TRP A 66 14.96 22.68 -5.78
N THR A 67 14.70 23.96 -5.69
CA THR A 67 13.82 24.64 -6.63
C THR A 67 14.56 24.98 -7.92
N GLU A 68 13.83 25.25 -8.99
CA GLU A 68 14.42 25.72 -10.26
C GLU A 68 15.23 27.00 -10.10
N SER A 69 14.92 27.80 -9.07
CA SER A 69 15.68 29.01 -8.70
C SER A 69 16.98 28.73 -7.96
N GLY A 70 17.30 27.46 -7.66
CA GLY A 70 18.51 27.07 -6.94
C GLY A 70 18.43 27.28 -5.42
N GLU A 71 17.25 27.48 -4.88
CA GLU A 71 17.01 27.57 -3.44
C GLU A 71 16.62 26.22 -2.85
N ARG A 72 17.05 25.96 -1.61
CA ARG A 72 16.62 24.78 -0.85
C ARG A 72 15.32 25.07 -0.12
N MET A 73 14.31 24.26 -0.41
CA MET A 73 13.01 24.38 0.24
C MET A 73 12.61 23.04 0.90
N TRP A 74 11.99 23.13 2.07
CA TRP A 74 11.38 21.96 2.68
C TRP A 74 10.09 21.62 1.93
N SER A 75 9.97 20.36 1.55
CA SER A 75 8.74 19.82 0.97
C SER A 75 8.29 18.64 1.82
N ASP A 76 7.01 18.59 2.08
CA ASP A 76 6.34 17.47 2.71
C ASP A 76 5.39 16.81 1.73
N ALA A 77 5.28 15.52 1.83
CA ALA A 77 4.29 14.74 1.10
C ALA A 77 3.63 13.77 2.09
N THR A 78 2.35 13.93 2.30
CA THR A 78 1.58 13.02 3.13
C THR A 78 0.52 12.37 2.28
N THR A 79 0.49 11.06 2.29
CA THR A 79 -0.53 10.26 1.61
C THR A 79 -1.22 9.37 2.63
N PHE A 80 -2.49 9.14 2.40
CA PHE A 80 -3.27 8.20 3.18
C PHE A 80 -4.19 7.41 2.26
N GLY A 81 -4.62 6.27 2.73
CA GLY A 81 -5.49 5.45 1.91
C GLY A 81 -5.91 4.16 2.57
N SER A 82 -6.57 3.36 1.77
CA SER A 82 -7.01 2.04 2.16
C SER A 82 -6.63 1.03 1.09
N GLU A 83 -6.35 -0.17 1.55
CA GLU A 83 -6.06 -1.31 0.69
C GLU A 83 -6.96 -2.48 1.07
N LEU A 84 -7.43 -3.19 0.08
CA LEU A 84 -8.16 -4.45 0.23
C LEU A 84 -7.29 -5.57 -0.30
N TRP A 85 -7.11 -6.60 0.50
CA TRP A 85 -6.30 -7.76 0.19
C TRP A 85 -7.19 -8.99 0.17
N LEU A 86 -7.20 -9.69 -0.95
CA LEU A 86 -7.93 -10.93 -1.15
C LEU A 86 -6.92 -12.06 -1.27
N ASP A 87 -6.84 -12.89 -0.25
CA ASP A 87 -5.97 -14.06 -0.24
C ASP A 87 -6.75 -15.22 -0.83
N THR A 88 -6.35 -15.69 -2.01
CA THR A 88 -7.00 -16.79 -2.72
C THR A 88 -6.04 -17.95 -2.93
N SER A 89 -6.57 -19.15 -2.92
CA SER A 89 -5.84 -20.36 -3.29
C SER A 89 -6.39 -20.88 -4.61
N TRP A 90 -5.51 -21.13 -5.54
CA TRP A 90 -5.84 -21.61 -6.88
C TRP A 90 -5.41 -23.06 -7.04
N LEU A 91 -6.31 -23.88 -7.58
CA LEU A 91 -6.10 -25.31 -7.80
C LEU A 91 -5.68 -26.04 -6.50
N ARG A 92 -6.35 -27.10 -6.17
CA ARG A 92 -6.01 -28.00 -5.05
C ARG A 92 -4.64 -28.69 -5.23
N LEU A 93 -3.64 -27.97 -5.67
CA LEU A 93 -2.28 -28.47 -5.71
C LEU A 93 -1.73 -28.43 -4.28
N PRO A 94 -1.25 -29.54 -3.73
CA PRO A 94 -0.90 -29.64 -2.31
C PRO A 94 0.27 -28.78 -1.88
N GLU A 95 0.95 -28.09 -2.77
CA GLU A 95 2.17 -27.37 -2.43
C GLU A 95 2.25 -25.92 -2.89
N GLN A 96 1.27 -25.36 -3.62
CA GLN A 96 1.59 -24.07 -4.20
C GLN A 96 0.46 -23.18 -4.59
N GLY A 97 0.77 -21.92 -4.43
CA GLY A 97 0.16 -20.86 -5.16
C GLY A 97 -0.97 -20.19 -4.44
N ASP A 98 -0.67 -19.56 -3.32
CA ASP A 98 -1.55 -18.54 -2.79
C ASP A 98 -1.40 -17.28 -3.64
N LEU A 99 -2.48 -16.85 -4.27
CA LEU A 99 -2.55 -15.60 -5.01
C LEU A 99 -3.19 -14.54 -4.12
N THR A 100 -2.45 -13.50 -3.84
CA THR A 100 -2.97 -12.34 -3.15
C THR A 100 -3.29 -11.25 -4.17
N ILE A 101 -4.55 -10.84 -4.24
CA ILE A 101 -5.01 -9.70 -5.02
C ILE A 101 -5.06 -8.49 -4.09
N ARG A 102 -4.41 -7.42 -4.48
CA ARG A 102 -4.37 -6.16 -3.75
C ARG A 102 -5.05 -5.07 -4.55
N LEU A 103 -5.98 -4.37 -3.95
CA LEU A 103 -6.64 -3.20 -4.50
C LEU A 103 -6.44 -2.04 -3.53
N GLY A 104 -5.92 -0.93 -4.01
CA GLY A 104 -5.61 0.23 -3.18
C GLY A 104 -6.24 1.51 -3.71
N CYS A 105 -6.69 2.35 -2.79
CA CYS A 105 -7.14 3.71 -3.07
C CYS A 105 -6.33 4.67 -2.20
N TYR A 106 -5.60 5.57 -2.83
CA TYR A 106 -4.64 6.47 -2.20
C TYR A 106 -5.00 7.92 -2.46
N PHE A 107 -4.86 8.74 -1.44
CA PHE A 107 -5.08 10.17 -1.48
C PHE A 107 -3.80 10.90 -1.10
N ASP A 108 -3.37 11.83 -1.94
CA ASP A 108 -2.32 12.79 -1.61
C ASP A 108 -2.98 14.03 -0.99
N THR A 109 -2.51 14.48 0.16
CA THR A 109 -3.05 15.67 0.85
C THR A 109 -3.01 16.93 0.00
N ARG A 110 -2.11 16.99 -0.98
CA ARG A 110 -2.00 18.09 -1.94
C ARG A 110 -2.99 18.00 -3.09
N HIS A 111 -3.53 16.81 -3.35
CA HIS A 111 -4.42 16.53 -4.48
C HIS A 111 -5.60 15.63 -4.09
N LEU A 112 -6.34 16.02 -3.06
CA LEU A 112 -7.46 15.26 -2.49
C LEU A 112 -8.57 14.92 -3.50
N THR A 113 -8.71 15.72 -4.55
CA THR A 113 -9.76 15.53 -5.58
C THR A 113 -9.44 14.45 -6.61
N LYS A 114 -8.21 13.93 -6.60
CA LYS A 114 -7.76 12.95 -7.58
C LYS A 114 -7.15 11.73 -6.89
N PRO A 115 -7.97 10.77 -6.44
CA PRO A 115 -7.46 9.55 -5.85
C PRO A 115 -6.63 8.77 -6.87
N THR A 116 -5.59 8.12 -6.40
CA THR A 116 -4.83 7.16 -7.18
C THR A 116 -5.33 5.76 -6.83
N ILE A 117 -5.79 5.03 -7.83
CA ILE A 117 -6.21 3.63 -7.68
C ILE A 117 -5.10 2.75 -8.19
N SER A 118 -4.71 1.77 -7.43
CA SER A 118 -3.74 0.77 -7.84
C SER A 118 -4.26 -0.64 -7.61
N GLY A 119 -3.81 -1.56 -8.44
CA GLY A 119 -4.06 -2.97 -8.28
C GLY A 119 -2.76 -3.75 -8.42
N GLY A 120 -2.63 -4.82 -7.69
CA GLY A 120 -1.46 -5.69 -7.73
C GLY A 120 -1.84 -7.15 -7.52
N LEU A 121 -0.99 -8.02 -8.05
CA LEU A 121 -1.07 -9.46 -7.86
C LEU A 121 0.25 -9.92 -7.26
N ALA A 122 0.19 -10.69 -6.20
CA ALA A 122 1.35 -11.33 -5.61
C ALA A 122 1.13 -12.84 -5.58
N LEU A 123 2.06 -13.59 -6.15
CA LEU A 123 2.11 -15.04 -6.09
C LEU A 123 3.10 -15.44 -5.00
N ASN A 124 2.63 -16.23 -4.05
CA ASN A 124 3.47 -16.83 -3.01
C ASN A 124 3.59 -18.33 -3.32
N PHE A 125 4.82 -18.76 -3.54
CA PHE A 125 5.15 -20.17 -3.79
C PHE A 125 5.75 -20.81 -2.56
#